data_a539fbcc867d23bcd5a70b5202e2ee8c
#
_entry.id   a539fbcc867d23bcd5a70b5202e2ee8c
#
_cell.length_a   1.000
_cell.length_b   1.000
_cell.length_c   1.000
_cell.angle_alpha   90.00
_cell.angle_beta   90.00
_cell.angle_gamma   90.00
#
_symmetry.space_group_name_H-M   'P 1'
#
loop_
_entity.id
_entity.type
_entity.pdbx_description
1 polymer ?
#
loop_
_entity_poly.entity_id
_entity_poly.type
_entity_poly.pdbx_seq_one_letter_code
_entity_poly.pdbx_strand_id
1 'polypeptide(L)'
;PTNGPDTDKPYITLKEAISDLPEHPADYFEGTYSSIYMSRNRKKSWDDVSFTIQASARQAPQYPGGKPMVKLGRDKWEFQGDLNRRLSVKECARIQTFPDWFEFSDGGKDNVSLANRLNEKYKQIGNAVPVLLAEKIARPVMQFLENYK
;
A
#
# COMPACT_ATOMS: atom_id res chain seq x y z
N PRO A 1 16.85 7.17 -9.90
CA PRO A 1 15.40 6.91 -10.02
C PRO A 1 15.01 7.01 -11.48
N THR A 2 14.12 6.14 -11.95
CA THR A 2 13.66 6.16 -13.35
C THR A 2 12.42 7.02 -13.55
N ASN A 3 11.77 7.41 -12.48
CA ASN A 3 10.59 8.27 -12.47
C ASN A 3 10.76 9.36 -11.41
N GLY A 4 10.30 10.57 -11.70
CA GLY A 4 10.35 11.68 -10.76
C GLY A 4 10.47 13.04 -11.43
N PRO A 5 10.51 14.15 -10.66
CA PRO A 5 10.49 15.50 -11.20
C PRO A 5 11.72 15.85 -12.06
N ASP A 6 12.86 15.20 -11.80
CA ASP A 6 14.11 15.44 -12.53
C ASP A 6 14.38 14.36 -13.60
N THR A 7 13.35 13.64 -14.04
CA THR A 7 13.44 12.60 -15.07
C THR A 7 12.39 12.82 -16.15
N ASP A 8 12.62 12.26 -17.35
CA ASP A 8 11.65 12.30 -18.46
C ASP A 8 10.37 11.50 -18.21
N LYS A 9 10.27 10.83 -17.06
CA LYS A 9 9.11 10.01 -16.67
C LYS A 9 8.48 10.51 -15.38
N PRO A 10 7.18 10.78 -15.35
CA PRO A 10 6.49 11.14 -14.13
C PRO A 10 6.51 10.00 -13.11
N TYR A 11 6.21 10.30 -11.85
CA TYR A 11 5.94 9.28 -10.83
C TYR A 11 4.73 8.45 -11.23
N ILE A 12 4.74 7.17 -10.90
CA ILE A 12 3.57 6.30 -11.02
C ILE A 12 2.53 6.74 -9.99
N THR A 13 1.35 7.09 -10.45
CA THR A 13 0.22 7.53 -9.62
C THR A 13 -0.53 6.34 -9.02
N LEU A 14 -1.37 6.61 -8.01
CA LEU A 14 -2.29 5.58 -7.49
C LEU A 14 -3.24 5.06 -8.57
N LYS A 15 -3.68 5.94 -9.49
CA LYS A 15 -4.52 5.56 -10.62
C LYS A 15 -3.84 4.51 -11.51
N GLU A 16 -2.59 4.76 -11.89
CA GLU A 16 -1.84 3.82 -12.73
C GLU A 16 -1.53 2.50 -12.00
N ALA A 17 -1.35 2.53 -10.69
CA ALA A 17 -0.97 1.36 -9.91
C ALA A 17 -2.16 0.43 -9.59
N ILE A 18 -3.34 0.98 -9.28
CA ILE A 18 -4.42 0.21 -8.64
C ILE A 18 -5.85 0.49 -9.16
N SER A 19 -6.05 1.37 -10.16
CA SER A 19 -7.41 1.74 -10.59
C SER A 19 -8.18 0.64 -11.32
N ASP A 20 -7.49 -0.39 -11.78
CA ASP A 20 -8.08 -1.59 -12.41
C ASP A 20 -8.53 -2.65 -11.40
N LEU A 21 -8.23 -2.47 -10.11
CA LEU A 21 -8.64 -3.38 -9.05
C LEU A 21 -10.07 -3.09 -8.56
N PRO A 22 -10.77 -4.09 -8.00
CA PRO A 22 -12.13 -3.91 -7.51
C PRO A 22 -12.24 -2.84 -6.42
N GLU A 23 -13.28 -2.00 -6.46
CA GLU A 23 -13.58 -1.01 -5.42
C GLU A 23 -13.90 -1.67 -4.06
N HIS A 24 -14.50 -2.87 -4.08
CA HIS A 24 -14.86 -3.67 -2.90
C HIS A 24 -14.09 -5.00 -2.90
N PRO A 25 -12.77 -4.99 -2.59
CA PRO A 25 -11.99 -6.22 -2.47
C PRO A 25 -12.34 -6.96 -1.18
N ALA A 26 -12.11 -8.28 -1.15
CA ALA A 26 -12.33 -9.09 0.06
C ALA A 26 -11.13 -9.12 1.01
N ASP A 27 -9.97 -8.61 0.59
CA ASP A 27 -8.67 -8.77 1.26
C ASP A 27 -8.17 -7.48 1.94
N TYR A 28 -9.07 -6.64 2.45
CA TYR A 28 -8.69 -5.46 3.22
C TYR A 28 -9.05 -5.57 4.71
N PHE A 29 -8.33 -4.82 5.53
CA PHE A 29 -8.51 -4.84 6.98
C PHE A 29 -9.62 -3.89 7.44
N GLU A 30 -10.71 -4.44 7.97
CA GLU A 30 -11.90 -3.71 8.44
C GLU A 30 -11.84 -3.24 9.91
N GLY A 31 -10.72 -3.31 10.57
CA GLY A 31 -10.61 -2.90 11.98
C GLY A 31 -10.90 -1.42 12.22
N THR A 32 -11.17 -1.09 13.48
CA THR A 32 -11.45 0.28 13.95
C THR A 32 -10.35 1.28 13.57
N TYR A 33 -10.73 2.54 13.46
CA TYR A 33 -9.81 3.65 13.19
C TYR A 33 -9.49 4.39 14.49
N SER A 34 -8.20 4.58 14.76
CA SER A 34 -7.78 5.41 15.90
C SER A 34 -7.92 6.91 15.56
N SER A 35 -8.05 7.76 16.59
CA SER A 35 -8.07 9.21 16.42
C SER A 35 -6.80 9.72 15.73
N ILE A 36 -5.64 9.13 16.02
CA ILE A 36 -4.36 9.45 15.37
C ILE A 36 -4.41 9.11 13.87
N TYR A 37 -4.97 7.96 13.51
CA TYR A 37 -5.11 7.59 12.10
C TYR A 37 -6.02 8.58 11.36
N MET A 38 -7.15 8.92 11.95
CA MET A 38 -8.12 9.86 11.38
C MET A 38 -7.55 11.28 11.23
N SER A 39 -6.84 11.79 12.25
CA SER A 39 -6.26 13.13 12.24
C SER A 39 -5.16 13.32 11.19
N ARG A 40 -4.46 12.25 10.82
CA ARG A 40 -3.38 12.29 9.81
C ARG A 40 -3.88 12.29 8.37
N ASN A 41 -5.19 12.11 8.15
CA ASN A 41 -5.82 12.05 6.82
C ASN A 41 -4.96 11.28 5.79
N ARG A 42 -4.79 10.00 5.99
CA ARG A 42 -3.95 9.14 5.15
C ARG A 42 -4.58 8.80 3.79
N LYS A 43 -5.34 9.72 3.26
CA LYS A 43 -5.96 9.64 1.94
C LYS A 43 -5.17 10.48 0.95
N LYS A 44 -4.94 9.93 -0.22
CA LYS A 44 -4.40 10.58 -1.41
C LYS A 44 -5.45 10.59 -2.52
N SER A 45 -5.30 11.47 -3.50
CA SER A 45 -6.09 11.43 -4.72
C SER A 45 -5.56 10.36 -5.67
N TRP A 46 -6.32 10.07 -6.72
CA TRP A 46 -5.90 9.15 -7.76
C TRP A 46 -4.64 9.59 -8.52
N ASP A 47 -4.44 10.90 -8.64
CA ASP A 47 -3.31 11.49 -9.37
C ASP A 47 -2.07 11.71 -8.48
N ASP A 48 -2.18 11.39 -7.19
CA ASP A 48 -1.05 11.43 -6.25
C ASP A 48 -0.26 10.12 -6.26
N VAL A 49 0.99 10.21 -5.76
CA VAL A 49 1.76 9.02 -5.34
C VAL A 49 1.29 8.53 -3.98
N SER A 50 1.41 7.23 -3.73
CA SER A 50 1.01 6.63 -2.45
C SER A 50 1.80 7.17 -1.27
N PHE A 51 1.19 7.13 -0.09
CA PHE A 51 1.94 7.13 1.17
C PHE A 51 2.79 5.86 1.29
N THR A 52 3.83 5.92 2.12
CA THR A 52 4.61 4.74 2.52
C THR A 52 3.69 3.65 3.06
N ILE A 53 3.80 2.45 2.51
CA ILE A 53 3.11 1.26 3.02
C ILE A 53 3.82 0.80 4.30
N GLN A 54 3.11 0.88 5.42
CA GLN A 54 3.63 0.44 6.71
C GLN A 54 3.38 -1.04 6.96
N ALA A 55 4.23 -1.66 7.77
CA ALA A 55 4.15 -3.08 8.14
C ALA A 55 3.01 -3.37 9.15
N SER A 56 1.83 -2.81 8.91
CA SER A 56 0.65 -2.98 9.77
C SER A 56 -0.64 -2.70 9.00
N ALA A 57 -1.57 -3.64 9.05
CA ALA A 57 -2.91 -3.50 8.49
C ALA A 57 -3.66 -2.26 9.03
N ARG A 58 -3.49 -1.96 10.33
CA ARG A 58 -4.14 -0.81 10.99
C ARG A 58 -3.66 0.53 10.44
N GLN A 59 -2.46 0.58 9.87
CA GLN A 59 -1.80 1.79 9.38
C GLN A 59 -1.79 1.88 7.84
N ALA A 60 -2.39 0.94 7.14
CA ALA A 60 -2.51 1.01 5.68
C ALA A 60 -3.19 2.33 5.26
N PRO A 61 -2.74 2.98 4.17
CA PRO A 61 -3.37 4.19 3.66
C PRO A 61 -4.84 3.97 3.30
N GLN A 62 -5.58 5.07 3.16
CA GLN A 62 -6.97 5.02 2.70
C GLN A 62 -7.04 4.86 1.18
N TYR A 63 -8.07 4.16 0.73
CA TYR A 63 -8.42 4.02 -0.68
C TYR A 63 -8.75 5.40 -1.30
N PRO A 64 -8.20 5.74 -2.47
CA PRO A 64 -8.36 7.07 -3.05
C PRO A 64 -9.79 7.38 -3.52
N GLY A 65 -10.59 6.37 -3.86
CA GLY A 65 -11.97 6.53 -4.34
C GLY A 65 -12.98 6.96 -3.29
N GLY A 66 -12.64 6.89 -1.98
CA GLY A 66 -13.56 7.33 -0.91
C GLY A 66 -13.79 8.84 -0.92
N LYS A 67 -14.90 9.29 -0.34
CA LYS A 67 -15.18 10.72 -0.14
C LYS A 67 -14.23 11.34 0.89
N PRO A 68 -13.97 12.65 0.85
CA PRO A 68 -13.23 13.34 1.90
C PRO A 68 -13.89 13.15 3.27
N MET A 69 -13.08 12.97 4.31
CA MET A 69 -13.58 12.95 5.68
C MET A 69 -14.13 14.31 6.09
N VAL A 70 -15.17 14.32 6.92
CA VAL A 70 -15.73 15.53 7.53
C VAL A 70 -15.16 15.71 8.93
N LYS A 71 -14.69 16.91 9.22
CA LYS A 71 -14.21 17.28 10.55
C LYS A 71 -15.40 17.67 11.44
N LEU A 72 -15.65 16.93 12.50
CA LEU A 72 -16.72 17.18 13.47
C LEU A 72 -16.28 18.03 14.66
N GLY A 73 -14.98 18.15 14.91
CA GLY A 73 -14.43 18.89 16.05
C GLY A 73 -12.91 18.72 16.18
N ARG A 74 -12.35 19.16 17.32
CA ARG A 74 -10.92 18.95 17.60
C ARG A 74 -10.65 17.45 17.68
N ASP A 75 -9.76 16.96 16.80
CA ASP A 75 -9.33 15.56 16.69
C ASP A 75 -10.46 14.54 16.45
N LYS A 76 -11.64 15.02 15.98
CA LYS A 76 -12.79 14.18 15.68
C LYS A 76 -13.17 14.31 14.20
N TRP A 77 -13.14 13.19 13.50
CA TRP A 77 -13.41 13.07 12.07
C TRP A 77 -14.40 11.96 11.79
N GLU A 78 -15.15 12.07 10.70
CA GLU A 78 -16.10 11.06 10.26
C GLU A 78 -15.91 10.73 8.79
N PHE A 79 -15.99 9.43 8.47
CA PHE A 79 -15.99 8.95 7.10
C PHE A 79 -17.33 9.20 6.41
N GLN A 80 -17.28 9.44 5.11
CA GLN A 80 -18.44 9.67 4.27
C GLN A 80 -18.57 8.57 3.20
N GLY A 81 -19.54 7.65 3.41
CA GLY A 81 -19.81 6.56 2.49
C GLY A 81 -18.92 5.30 2.69
N ASP A 82 -19.15 4.32 1.85
CA ASP A 82 -18.65 2.94 1.96
C ASP A 82 -17.25 2.72 1.38
N LEU A 83 -16.79 3.62 0.49
CA LEU A 83 -15.45 3.54 -0.09
C LEU A 83 -14.34 4.11 0.81
N ASN A 84 -14.68 4.62 1.99
CA ASN A 84 -13.68 5.05 2.98
C ASN A 84 -13.10 3.85 3.73
N ARG A 85 -12.32 3.07 3.04
CA ARG A 85 -11.63 1.88 3.53
C ARG A 85 -10.10 2.04 3.46
N ARG A 86 -9.39 1.16 4.11
CA ARG A 86 -7.95 0.99 3.90
C ARG A 86 -7.68 0.35 2.54
N LEU A 87 -6.50 0.60 2.00
CA LEU A 87 -6.00 -0.15 0.86
C LEU A 87 -5.97 -1.64 1.20
N SER A 88 -6.35 -2.49 0.25
CA SER A 88 -6.28 -3.95 0.37
C SER A 88 -4.85 -4.48 0.34
N VAL A 89 -4.67 -5.75 0.67
CA VAL A 89 -3.39 -6.45 0.53
C VAL A 89 -2.89 -6.35 -0.92
N LYS A 90 -3.75 -6.62 -1.89
CA LYS A 90 -3.42 -6.57 -3.32
C LYS A 90 -3.03 -5.18 -3.78
N GLU A 91 -3.77 -4.15 -3.35
CA GLU A 91 -3.45 -2.76 -3.67
C GLU A 91 -2.10 -2.35 -3.07
N CYS A 92 -1.84 -2.68 -1.80
CA CYS A 92 -0.55 -2.44 -1.16
C CYS A 92 0.60 -3.17 -1.86
N ALA A 93 0.38 -4.42 -2.30
CA ALA A 93 1.36 -5.21 -3.02
C ALA A 93 1.73 -4.58 -4.37
N ARG A 94 0.74 -4.14 -5.16
CA ARG A 94 0.98 -3.44 -6.43
C ARG A 94 1.73 -2.13 -6.26
N ILE A 95 1.39 -1.33 -5.23
CA ILE A 95 2.12 -0.10 -4.91
C ILE A 95 3.58 -0.39 -4.57
N GLN A 96 3.87 -1.51 -3.92
CA GLN A 96 5.21 -2.02 -3.65
C GLN A 96 5.81 -2.80 -4.84
N THR A 97 5.16 -2.74 -5.99
CA THR A 97 5.60 -3.36 -7.25
C THR A 97 5.76 -4.88 -7.21
N PHE A 98 5.04 -5.57 -6.32
CA PHE A 98 4.92 -7.02 -6.37
C PHE A 98 4.10 -7.44 -7.59
N PRO A 99 4.49 -8.51 -8.28
CA PRO A 99 3.69 -9.04 -9.38
C PRO A 99 2.39 -9.68 -8.87
N ASP A 100 1.36 -9.69 -9.71
CA ASP A 100 0.02 -10.12 -9.34
C ASP A 100 -0.10 -11.59 -8.93
N TRP A 101 0.81 -12.41 -9.37
CA TRP A 101 0.89 -13.84 -9.04
C TRP A 101 1.56 -14.11 -7.68
N PHE A 102 2.17 -13.08 -7.05
CA PHE A 102 2.87 -13.28 -5.78
C PHE A 102 1.89 -13.49 -4.64
N GLU A 103 2.06 -14.59 -3.92
CA GLU A 103 1.24 -14.95 -2.76
C GLU A 103 1.97 -14.66 -1.45
N PHE A 104 1.30 -13.93 -0.57
CA PHE A 104 1.81 -13.65 0.77
C PHE A 104 1.32 -14.70 1.75
N SER A 105 2.20 -15.17 2.65
CA SER A 105 1.82 -16.09 3.72
C SER A 105 0.84 -15.42 4.69
N ASP A 106 -0.15 -16.18 5.13
CA ASP A 106 -1.08 -15.77 6.19
C ASP A 106 -0.61 -16.15 7.61
N GLY A 107 0.65 -16.61 7.72
CA GLY A 107 1.28 -17.05 8.96
C GLY A 107 1.10 -18.52 9.28
N GLY A 108 0.34 -19.30 8.47
CA GLY A 108 0.28 -20.77 8.51
C GLY A 108 -0.20 -21.38 9.84
N LYS A 109 -0.84 -20.60 10.73
CA LYS A 109 -1.34 -21.07 12.01
C LYS A 109 -2.82 -21.39 11.91
N ASP A 110 -3.22 -22.56 12.36
CA ASP A 110 -4.61 -22.90 12.56
C ASP A 110 -5.25 -22.01 13.64
N ASN A 111 -6.55 -21.75 13.51
CA ASN A 111 -7.33 -20.96 14.48
C ASN A 111 -6.93 -19.47 14.63
N VAL A 112 -6.33 -18.87 13.63
CA VAL A 112 -6.02 -17.43 13.61
C VAL A 112 -7.15 -16.65 12.91
N SER A 113 -7.58 -15.53 13.51
CA SER A 113 -8.63 -14.70 12.92
C SER A 113 -8.21 -14.13 11.55
N LEU A 114 -9.20 -13.88 10.67
CA LEU A 114 -8.96 -13.25 9.37
C LEU A 114 -8.16 -11.95 9.50
N ALA A 115 -8.47 -11.13 10.51
CA ALA A 115 -7.76 -9.87 10.78
C ALA A 115 -6.25 -10.08 11.03
N ASN A 116 -5.90 -11.13 11.77
CA ASN A 116 -4.49 -11.47 12.02
C ASN A 116 -3.80 -12.01 10.77
N ARG A 117 -4.48 -12.87 9.99
CA ARG A 117 -3.96 -13.37 8.71
C ARG A 117 -3.69 -12.24 7.74
N LEU A 118 -4.63 -11.31 7.61
CA LEU A 118 -4.42 -10.09 6.79
C LEU A 118 -3.25 -9.26 7.31
N ASN A 119 -3.15 -9.05 8.63
CA ASN A 119 -2.07 -8.27 9.20
C ASN A 119 -0.68 -8.88 8.92
N GLU A 120 -0.54 -10.22 8.88
CA GLU A 120 0.72 -10.87 8.48
C GLU A 120 1.09 -10.55 7.02
N LYS A 121 0.13 -10.52 6.10
CA LYS A 121 0.34 -10.11 4.71
C LYS A 121 0.78 -8.65 4.60
N TYR A 122 0.11 -7.72 5.30
CA TYR A 122 0.53 -6.31 5.34
C TYR A 122 1.93 -6.12 5.93
N LYS A 123 2.30 -6.91 6.94
CA LYS A 123 3.67 -6.88 7.49
C LYS A 123 4.72 -7.25 6.46
N GLN A 124 4.50 -8.32 5.70
CA GLN A 124 5.42 -8.75 4.65
C GLN A 124 5.59 -7.66 3.60
N ILE A 125 4.49 -7.08 3.13
CA ILE A 125 4.52 -6.00 2.12
C ILE A 125 5.23 -4.76 2.66
N GLY A 126 4.88 -4.30 3.87
CA GLY A 126 5.43 -3.07 4.43
C GLY A 126 6.90 -3.17 4.87
N ASN A 127 7.40 -4.39 5.14
CA ASN A 127 8.81 -4.64 5.45
C ASN A 127 9.65 -4.89 4.18
N ALA A 128 9.02 -5.11 3.04
CA ALA A 128 9.74 -5.38 1.81
C ALA A 128 10.31 -4.11 1.18
N VAL A 129 11.45 -4.26 0.51
CA VAL A 129 11.89 -3.28 -0.49
C VAL A 129 11.02 -3.44 -1.73
N PRO A 130 10.51 -2.36 -2.36
CA PRO A 130 9.76 -2.47 -3.60
C PRO A 130 10.52 -3.28 -4.65
N VAL A 131 9.84 -4.24 -5.30
CA VAL A 131 10.50 -5.25 -6.15
C VAL A 131 11.30 -4.61 -7.29
N LEU A 132 10.70 -3.63 -8.00
CA LEU A 132 11.42 -2.92 -9.08
C LEU A 132 12.58 -2.07 -8.57
N LEU A 133 12.52 -1.54 -7.34
CA LEU A 133 13.64 -0.83 -6.73
C LEU A 133 14.77 -1.80 -6.41
N ALA A 134 14.47 -2.95 -5.81
CA ALA A 134 15.46 -3.99 -5.52
C ALA A 134 16.17 -4.46 -6.79
N GLU A 135 15.43 -4.71 -7.87
CA GLU A 135 16.00 -5.07 -9.17
C GLU A 135 16.97 -4.02 -9.70
N LYS A 136 16.59 -2.73 -9.65
CA LYS A 136 17.43 -1.63 -10.12
C LYS A 136 18.70 -1.44 -9.31
N ILE A 137 18.65 -1.68 -8.01
CA ILE A 137 19.82 -1.65 -7.12
C ILE A 137 20.73 -2.85 -7.39
N ALA A 138 20.16 -4.02 -7.65
CA ALA A 138 20.94 -5.23 -7.91
C ALA A 138 21.66 -5.23 -9.26
N ARG A 139 21.10 -4.64 -10.32
CA ARG A 139 21.69 -4.63 -11.67
C ARG A 139 23.12 -4.11 -11.74
N PRO A 140 23.50 -2.94 -11.19
CA PRO A 140 24.89 -2.48 -11.19
C PRO A 140 25.85 -3.43 -10.45
N VAL A 141 25.37 -4.04 -9.36
CA VAL A 141 26.18 -5.02 -8.60
C VAL A 141 26.45 -6.27 -9.45
N MET A 142 25.44 -6.78 -10.14
CA MET A 142 25.59 -7.91 -11.06
C MET A 142 26.57 -7.59 -12.19
N GLN A 143 26.44 -6.43 -12.83
CA GLN A 143 27.34 -5.99 -13.89
C GLN A 143 28.79 -5.87 -13.40
N PHE A 144 29.00 -5.34 -12.19
CA PHE A 144 30.29 -5.27 -11.57
C PHE A 144 30.92 -6.68 -11.40
N LEU A 145 30.15 -7.62 -10.86
CA LEU A 145 30.60 -8.98 -10.62
C LEU A 145 30.92 -9.75 -11.93
N GLU A 146 30.20 -9.49 -13.01
CA GLU A 146 30.43 -10.09 -14.33
C GLU A 146 31.75 -9.63 -14.93
N ASN A 147 32.14 -8.38 -14.69
CA ASN A 147 33.44 -7.84 -15.20
C ASN A 147 34.66 -8.33 -14.43
N TYR A 148 34.49 -9.05 -13.32
CA TYR A 148 35.60 -9.60 -12.52
C TYR A 148 35.72 -11.14 -12.61
N LYS A 149 35.00 -11.75 -13.54
CA LYS A 149 35.19 -13.16 -13.93
C LYS A 149 36.15 -13.28 -15.10
#